data_84ce187f929285a5f3253e1c668353e9
#
_entry.id   84ce187f929285a5f3253e1c668353e9
#
_cell.length_a   1.000
_cell.length_b   1.000
_cell.length_c   1.000
_cell.angle_alpha   90.00
_cell.angle_beta   90.00
_cell.angle_gamma   90.00
#
_symmetry.space_group_name_H-M   'P 1'
#
loop_
_entity.id
_entity.type
_entity.pdbx_description
1 polymer ?
#
loop_
_entity_poly.entity_id
_entity_poly.type
_entity_poly.pdbx_seq_one_letter_code
_entity_poly.pdbx_strand_id
1 'polypeptide(L)'
;MRKPDSVAALTEFGRVRLSKSFFMRDFLFSDIAAVHGLSNVPDDPDLAIAAGSRLCEELLEPLQDRFGRIAIRSAFRSCEVNGLGNEMQAAGRGGYNCASNEANFAGHIWDRRDAQ
;
A
#
# COMPACT_ATOMS: atom_id res chain seq x y z
N MET A 1 1.24 -4.60 16.41
CA MET A 1 1.18 -5.79 15.51
C MET A 1 2.53 -5.99 14.85
N ARG A 2 2.97 -7.21 14.79
CA ARG A 2 4.24 -7.53 14.12
C ARG A 2 4.09 -7.48 12.60
N LYS A 3 5.17 -7.15 11.91
CA LYS A 3 5.23 -7.23 10.46
C LYS A 3 4.94 -8.67 10.03
N PRO A 4 3.96 -8.90 9.12
CA PRO A 4 3.68 -10.24 8.62
C PRO A 4 4.90 -10.84 7.92
N ASP A 5 5.29 -12.04 8.31
CA ASP A 5 6.49 -12.72 7.80
C ASP A 5 6.21 -14.14 7.30
N SER A 6 4.95 -14.51 7.16
CA SER A 6 4.53 -15.82 6.68
C SER A 6 3.25 -15.69 5.86
N VAL A 7 2.93 -16.72 5.09
CA VAL A 7 1.68 -16.76 4.32
C VAL A 7 0.48 -16.64 5.25
N ALA A 8 0.50 -17.38 6.37
CA ALA A 8 -0.60 -17.34 7.34
C ALA A 8 -0.77 -15.94 7.94
N ALA A 9 0.33 -15.31 8.37
CA ALA A 9 0.28 -13.96 8.94
C ALA A 9 -0.19 -12.93 7.91
N LEU A 10 0.27 -13.04 6.67
CA LEU A 10 -0.14 -12.13 5.61
C LEU A 10 -1.62 -12.31 5.26
N THR A 11 -2.10 -13.55 5.26
CA THR A 11 -3.52 -13.84 5.03
C THR A 11 -4.38 -13.20 6.12
N GLU A 12 -3.98 -13.32 7.38
CA GLU A 12 -4.71 -12.69 8.49
C GLU A 12 -4.66 -11.16 8.39
N PHE A 13 -3.50 -10.61 8.05
CA PHE A 13 -3.37 -9.17 7.85
C PHE A 13 -4.29 -8.66 6.73
N GLY A 14 -4.38 -9.41 5.63
CA GLY A 14 -5.26 -9.08 4.51
C GLY A 14 -6.74 -9.09 4.88
N ARG A 15 -7.13 -9.83 5.91
CA ARG A 15 -8.51 -9.90 6.38
C ARG A 15 -8.91 -8.74 7.30
N VAL A 16 -7.98 -7.88 7.67
CA VAL A 16 -8.31 -6.70 8.48
C VAL A 16 -9.26 -5.82 7.69
N ARG A 17 -10.43 -5.55 8.25
CA ARG A 17 -11.40 -4.66 7.62
C ARG A 17 -11.02 -3.22 7.87
N LEU A 18 -10.88 -2.45 6.80
CA LEU A 18 -10.56 -1.02 6.89
C LEU A 18 -11.80 -0.16 6.94
N SER A 19 -12.86 -0.60 6.30
CA SER A 19 -14.16 0.07 6.29
C SER A 19 -15.26 -0.91 5.91
N LYS A 20 -16.48 -0.44 5.75
CA LYS A 20 -17.63 -1.27 5.39
C LYS A 20 -17.37 -2.16 4.18
N SER A 21 -16.71 -1.65 3.13
CA SER A 21 -16.54 -2.34 1.87
C SER A 21 -15.12 -2.79 1.57
N PHE A 22 -14.13 -2.34 2.33
CA PHE A 22 -12.72 -2.55 1.98
C PHE A 22 -11.95 -3.28 3.08
N PHE A 23 -11.06 -4.16 2.62
CA PHE A 23 -10.16 -4.93 3.47
C PHE A 23 -8.71 -4.62 3.11
N MET A 24 -7.79 -4.86 4.03
CA MET A 24 -6.37 -4.58 3.78
C MET A 24 -5.85 -5.29 2.52
N ARG A 25 -6.29 -6.52 2.25
CA ARG A 25 -5.86 -7.28 1.07
C ARG A 25 -6.15 -6.56 -0.25
N ASP A 26 -7.15 -5.68 -0.29
CA ASP A 26 -7.51 -4.95 -1.50
C ASP A 26 -6.42 -3.95 -1.91
N PHE A 27 -5.50 -3.61 -1.02
CA PHE A 27 -4.51 -2.56 -1.19
C PHE A 27 -3.07 -3.06 -1.26
N LEU A 28 -2.83 -4.36 -1.13
CA LEU A 28 -1.48 -4.92 -1.01
C LEU A 28 -0.85 -5.35 -2.33
N PHE A 29 -1.60 -5.34 -3.43
CA PHE A 29 -1.05 -5.73 -4.72
C PHE A 29 -0.06 -4.68 -5.25
N SER A 30 1.07 -5.14 -5.78
CA SER A 30 2.06 -4.29 -6.42
C SER A 30 2.73 -5.05 -7.55
N ASP A 31 2.69 -4.47 -8.76
CA ASP A 31 3.37 -5.04 -9.93
C ASP A 31 4.88 -5.14 -9.70
N ILE A 32 5.47 -4.13 -9.07
CA ILE A 32 6.90 -4.11 -8.77
C ILE A 32 7.26 -5.27 -7.85
N ALA A 33 6.50 -5.46 -6.78
CA ALA A 33 6.72 -6.56 -5.84
C ALA A 33 6.58 -7.91 -6.54
N ALA A 34 5.56 -8.08 -7.38
CA ALA A 34 5.31 -9.33 -8.08
C ALA A 34 6.45 -9.68 -9.02
N VAL A 35 6.93 -8.72 -9.81
CA VAL A 35 8.00 -8.94 -10.79
C VAL A 35 9.33 -9.26 -10.11
N HIS A 36 9.62 -8.60 -9.00
CA HIS A 36 10.91 -8.74 -8.32
C HIS A 36 10.89 -9.76 -7.17
N GLY A 37 9.77 -10.45 -6.96
CA GLY A 37 9.67 -11.46 -5.92
C GLY A 37 9.72 -10.90 -4.51
N LEU A 38 9.26 -9.67 -4.32
CA LEU A 38 9.23 -9.01 -3.03
C LEU A 38 7.84 -9.11 -2.39
N SER A 39 7.80 -9.04 -1.06
CA SER A 39 6.56 -8.92 -0.33
C SER A 39 6.25 -7.43 -0.13
N ASN A 40 5.08 -7.00 -0.58
CA ASN A 40 4.63 -5.63 -0.36
C ASN A 40 3.88 -5.55 0.98
N VAL A 41 4.65 -5.56 2.06
CA VAL A 41 4.13 -5.65 3.42
C VAL A 41 4.62 -4.45 4.23
N PRO A 42 3.74 -3.76 4.98
CA PRO A 42 4.17 -2.63 5.79
C PRO A 42 5.11 -3.06 6.93
N ASP A 43 6.09 -2.22 7.19
CA ASP A 43 6.99 -2.40 8.33
C ASP A 43 6.26 -2.11 9.65
N ASP A 44 5.29 -1.19 9.61
CA ASP A 44 4.43 -0.85 10.74
C ASP A 44 2.96 -1.13 10.36
N PRO A 45 2.47 -2.36 10.59
CA PRO A 45 1.11 -2.73 10.19
C PRO A 45 0.01 -1.88 10.84
N ASP A 46 0.17 -1.50 12.10
CA ASP A 46 -0.83 -0.71 12.80
C ASP A 46 -0.99 0.69 12.18
N LEU A 47 0.12 1.32 11.83
CA LEU A 47 0.09 2.62 11.16
C LEU A 47 -0.53 2.50 9.76
N ALA A 48 -0.21 1.43 9.04
CA ALA A 48 -0.79 1.17 7.72
C ALA A 48 -2.31 0.95 7.81
N ILE A 49 -2.79 0.21 8.83
CA ILE A 49 -4.22 0.02 9.06
C ILE A 49 -4.89 1.36 9.35
N ALA A 50 -4.30 2.19 10.20
CA ALA A 50 -4.87 3.49 10.54
C ALA A 50 -5.00 4.39 9.29
N ALA A 51 -3.93 4.46 8.48
CA ALA A 51 -3.93 5.25 7.26
C ALA A 51 -4.94 4.71 6.23
N GLY A 52 -4.97 3.39 6.04
CA GLY A 52 -5.90 2.75 5.13
C GLY A 52 -7.35 2.93 5.54
N SER A 53 -7.65 2.84 6.83
CA SER A 53 -9.00 3.05 7.35
C SER A 53 -9.48 4.47 7.08
N ARG A 54 -8.62 5.47 7.27
CA ARG A 54 -8.97 6.86 6.98
C ARG A 54 -9.22 7.08 5.50
N LEU A 55 -8.36 6.54 4.64
CA LEU A 55 -8.55 6.64 3.20
C LEU A 55 -9.90 6.04 2.79
N CYS A 56 -10.22 4.86 3.30
CA CYS A 56 -11.46 4.18 2.97
C CYS A 56 -12.69 4.93 3.47
N GLU A 57 -12.70 5.33 4.73
CA GLU A 57 -13.86 5.96 5.35
C GLU A 57 -14.08 7.39 4.85
N GLU A 58 -13.01 8.17 4.68
CA GLU A 58 -13.11 9.58 4.33
C GLU A 58 -13.23 9.81 2.83
N LEU A 59 -12.73 8.87 2.00
CA LEU A 59 -12.71 9.07 0.54
C LEU A 59 -13.38 7.94 -0.23
N LEU A 60 -12.92 6.70 -0.07
CA LEU A 60 -13.34 5.62 -0.96
C LEU A 60 -14.79 5.20 -0.76
N GLU A 61 -15.28 5.10 0.47
CA GLU A 61 -16.67 4.75 0.70
C GLU A 61 -17.62 5.84 0.16
N PRO A 62 -17.41 7.14 0.43
CA PRO A 62 -18.22 8.17 -0.20
C PRO A 62 -18.18 8.18 -1.72
N LEU A 63 -17.00 7.93 -2.32
CA LEU A 63 -16.89 7.84 -3.78
C LEU A 63 -17.67 6.65 -4.32
N GLN A 64 -17.57 5.50 -3.67
CA GLN A 64 -18.28 4.31 -4.08
C GLN A 64 -19.80 4.48 -3.96
N ASP A 65 -20.27 5.11 -2.90
CA ASP A 65 -21.69 5.41 -2.73
C ASP A 65 -22.23 6.29 -3.85
N ARG A 66 -21.41 7.25 -4.31
CA ARG A 66 -21.85 8.20 -5.35
C ARG A 66 -21.72 7.65 -6.76
N PHE A 67 -20.62 6.95 -7.07
CA PHE A 67 -20.28 6.57 -8.44
C PHE A 67 -20.36 5.06 -8.71
N GLY A 68 -20.67 4.26 -7.71
CA GLY A 68 -20.70 2.80 -7.84
C GLY A 68 -19.36 2.17 -7.50
N ARG A 69 -19.30 0.87 -7.69
CA ARG A 69 -18.17 0.05 -7.24
C ARG A 69 -16.82 0.52 -7.78
N ILE A 70 -15.85 0.62 -6.87
CA ILE A 70 -14.49 1.04 -7.19
C ILE A 70 -13.57 -0.17 -7.18
N ALA A 71 -12.70 -0.27 -8.19
CA ALA A 71 -11.62 -1.26 -8.24
C ALA A 71 -10.31 -0.59 -7.83
N ILE A 72 -9.60 -1.21 -6.87
CA ILE A 72 -8.29 -0.73 -6.42
C ILE A 72 -7.22 -1.48 -7.21
N ARG A 73 -6.32 -0.75 -7.86
CA ARG A 73 -5.25 -1.34 -8.67
C ARG A 73 -3.89 -1.22 -8.04
N SER A 74 -3.57 -0.05 -7.49
CA SER A 74 -2.29 0.21 -6.83
C SER A 74 -2.53 1.23 -5.74
N ALA A 75 -2.20 0.90 -4.52
CA ALA A 75 -2.43 1.78 -3.39
C ALA A 75 -1.21 1.81 -2.47
N PHE A 76 -1.09 0.83 -1.58
CA PHE A 76 0.03 0.77 -0.66
C PHE A 76 1.31 0.27 -1.33
N ARG A 77 2.43 0.91 -1.03
CA ARG A 77 3.78 0.39 -1.34
C ARG A 77 4.63 0.45 -0.09
N SER A 78 5.33 -0.66 0.22
CA SER A 78 6.31 -0.66 1.30
C SER A 78 7.53 0.17 0.92
N CYS A 79 8.31 0.58 1.92
CA CYS A 79 9.57 1.28 1.67
C CYS A 79 10.51 0.47 0.78
N GLU A 80 10.58 -0.85 1.00
CA GLU A 80 11.40 -1.74 0.19
C GLU A 80 10.98 -1.74 -1.27
N VAL A 81 9.69 -1.92 -1.53
CA VAL A 81 9.15 -1.98 -2.89
C VAL A 81 9.28 -0.63 -3.59
N ASN A 82 8.90 0.44 -2.92
CA ASN A 82 8.99 1.78 -3.51
C ASN A 82 10.44 2.20 -3.77
N GLY A 83 11.34 1.86 -2.85
CA GLY A 83 12.77 2.15 -3.00
C GLY A 83 13.36 1.45 -4.22
N LEU A 84 13.03 0.17 -4.44
CA LEU A 84 13.45 -0.54 -5.63
C LEU A 84 12.90 0.09 -6.91
N GLY A 85 11.61 0.45 -6.91
CA GLY A 85 11.00 1.12 -8.06
C GLY A 85 11.65 2.45 -8.37
N ASN A 86 12.01 3.23 -7.36
CA ASN A 86 12.72 4.49 -7.52
C ASN A 86 14.12 4.27 -8.10
N GLU A 87 14.85 3.26 -7.62
CA GLU A 87 16.16 2.91 -8.16
C GLU A 87 16.08 2.52 -9.63
N MET A 88 15.08 1.73 -10.01
CA MET A 88 14.89 1.32 -11.41
C MET A 88 14.55 2.51 -12.30
N GLN A 89 13.74 3.44 -11.83
CA GLN A 89 13.42 4.65 -12.57
C GLN A 89 14.67 5.52 -12.77
N ALA A 90 15.46 5.70 -11.72
CA ALA A 90 16.71 6.47 -11.79
C ALA A 90 17.71 5.84 -12.73
N ALA A 91 17.70 4.50 -12.88
CA ALA A 91 18.54 3.77 -13.83
C ALA A 91 18.01 3.80 -15.27
N GLY A 92 16.91 4.50 -15.54
CA GLY A 92 16.33 4.62 -16.88
C GLY A 92 15.53 3.40 -17.33
N ARG A 93 15.13 2.52 -16.43
CA ARG A 93 14.32 1.35 -16.77
C ARG A 93 12.90 1.78 -17.11
N GLY A 94 12.39 1.32 -18.23
CA GLY A 94 11.04 1.64 -18.67
C GLY A 94 9.96 1.00 -17.79
N GLY A 95 8.83 1.67 -17.66
CA GLY A 95 7.67 1.17 -16.90
C GLY A 95 7.67 1.49 -15.42
N TYR A 96 8.77 2.01 -14.87
CA TYR A 96 8.84 2.40 -13.47
C TYR A 96 8.50 3.88 -13.33
N ASN A 97 7.56 4.17 -12.45
CA ASN A 97 7.13 5.53 -12.15
C ASN A 97 7.00 5.68 -10.64
N CYS A 98 8.15 5.70 -9.96
CA CYS A 98 8.24 5.76 -8.51
C CYS A 98 9.12 6.92 -8.07
N ALA A 99 8.53 7.92 -7.43
CA ALA A 99 9.28 8.95 -6.73
C ALA A 99 10.02 8.34 -5.53
N SER A 100 10.90 9.09 -4.91
CA SER A 100 11.64 8.62 -3.74
C SER A 100 10.70 8.23 -2.59
N ASN A 101 11.23 7.47 -1.62
CA ASN A 101 10.45 7.12 -0.43
C ASN A 101 9.96 8.36 0.31
N GLU A 102 10.82 9.37 0.46
CA GLU A 102 10.46 10.61 1.15
C GLU A 102 9.31 11.32 0.46
N ALA A 103 9.28 11.33 -0.88
CA ALA A 103 8.19 11.94 -1.64
C ALA A 103 6.88 11.17 -1.51
N ASN A 104 6.94 9.88 -1.14
CA ASN A 104 5.77 9.02 -1.00
C ASN A 104 5.33 8.80 0.45
N PHE A 105 6.02 9.38 1.43
CA PHE A 105 5.57 9.28 2.82
C PHE A 105 4.16 9.88 2.94
N ALA A 106 3.29 9.15 3.62
CA ALA A 106 1.86 9.45 3.73
C ALA A 106 1.07 9.40 2.40
N GLY A 107 1.77 9.16 1.27
CA GLY A 107 1.12 8.92 -0.02
C GLY A 107 0.93 7.42 -0.26
N HIS A 108 1.81 6.80 -1.05
CA HIS A 108 1.79 5.34 -1.26
C HIS A 108 2.39 4.56 -0.09
N ILE A 109 3.30 5.16 0.67
CA ILE A 109 3.92 4.52 1.83
C ILE A 109 3.13 4.93 3.07
N TRP A 110 2.24 4.05 3.51
CA TRP A 110 1.27 4.35 4.58
C TRP A 110 1.84 4.23 5.99
N ASP A 111 2.93 3.51 6.15
CA ASP A 111 3.54 3.27 7.45
C ASP A 111 4.72 4.21 7.75
N ARG A 112 4.79 5.30 7.03
CA ARG A 112 5.72 6.39 7.27
C ARG A 112 4.98 7.72 7.17
N ARG A 113 5.37 8.65 8.02
CA ARG A 113 4.83 10.00 7.99
C ARG A 113 5.78 10.92 7.27
N ASP A 114 5.27 12.07 6.83
CA ASP A 114 6.15 13.12 6.34
C ASP A 114 7.22 13.45 7.38
N ALA A 115 8.39 13.84 6.88
CA ALA A 115 9.52 14.18 7.73
C ALA A 115 9.30 15.55 8.41
N GLN A 116 8.26 15.64 9.20
CA GLN A 116 7.95 16.83 9.99
C GLN A 116 8.08 16.54 11.47
#